data_f6d29229b68a9008ec42dc1e53fc5a7d
#
_entry.id   f6d29229b68a9008ec42dc1e53fc5a7d
#
_cell.length_a   1.000
_cell.length_b   1.000
_cell.length_c   1.000
_cell.angle_alpha   90.00
_cell.angle_beta   90.00
_cell.angle_gamma   90.00
#
_symmetry.space_group_name_H-M   'P 1'
#
loop_
_entity.id
_entity.type
_entity.pdbx_description
1 polymer ?
#
loop_
_entity_poly.entity_id
_entity_poly.type
_entity_poly.pdbx_seq_one_letter_code
_entity_poly.pdbx_strand_id
1 'polypeptide(L)'
;GLDAAAAREELRPAVEAVLNADGHGNLPECDRELIVGEVLDDVVGLGPLQPLLEDDSVTEIMVNGMDSVFFERAGELYPLGPLFDSEEQIRIVVDRIISPLGRRVDERSPLVNARLPSGYRVNVVIPPAAIDGTCVTIRKFSDRISSLDELVRLGSLPSWYAGLLSCRMWRWRGERARARRRCSTRCPARFQRKSGL
;
A
#
# COMPACT_ATOMS: atom_id res chain seq x y z
N GLY A 1 -15.35 10.00 5.38
CA GLY A 1 -15.43 8.56 5.15
C GLY A 1 -15.52 7.87 6.48
N LEU A 2 -16.43 6.90 6.58
CA LEU A 2 -16.45 5.98 7.72
C LEU A 2 -15.10 5.27 7.75
N ASP A 3 -14.49 5.24 8.92
CA ASP A 3 -13.26 4.50 9.14
C ASP A 3 -13.58 3.00 8.94
N ALA A 4 -12.94 2.36 7.98
CA ALA A 4 -13.22 0.97 7.64
C ALA A 4 -13.05 0.05 8.87
N ALA A 5 -12.14 0.39 9.78
CA ALA A 5 -11.96 -0.32 11.04
C ALA A 5 -13.20 -0.20 11.95
N ALA A 6 -13.77 1.00 12.08
CA ALA A 6 -14.98 1.21 12.87
C ALA A 6 -16.19 0.47 12.27
N ALA A 7 -16.32 0.48 10.95
CA ALA A 7 -17.39 -0.24 10.26
C ALA A 7 -17.26 -1.77 10.40
N ARG A 8 -16.04 -2.31 10.41
CA ARG A 8 -15.77 -3.74 10.67
C ARG A 8 -16.20 -4.15 12.07
N GLU A 9 -15.86 -3.34 13.09
CA GLU A 9 -16.26 -3.58 14.47
C GLU A 9 -17.79 -3.55 14.65
N GLU A 10 -18.47 -2.63 13.98
CA GLU A 10 -19.93 -2.49 14.05
C GLU A 10 -20.66 -3.64 13.36
N LEU A 11 -20.13 -4.17 12.26
CA LEU A 11 -20.75 -5.25 11.50
C LEU A 11 -20.43 -6.65 12.01
N ARG A 12 -19.31 -6.83 12.72
CA ARG A 12 -18.90 -8.15 13.26
C ARG A 12 -20.02 -8.88 14.00
N PRO A 13 -20.73 -8.29 14.98
CA PRO A 13 -21.78 -9.00 15.71
C PRO A 13 -22.97 -9.40 14.82
N ALA A 14 -23.25 -8.64 13.76
CA ALA A 14 -24.30 -8.97 12.82
C ALA A 14 -23.93 -10.20 11.97
N VAL A 15 -22.69 -10.27 11.50
CA VAL A 15 -22.16 -11.43 10.74
C VAL A 15 -22.15 -12.68 11.64
N GLU A 16 -21.71 -12.57 12.87
CA GLU A 16 -21.70 -13.67 13.85
C GLU A 16 -23.14 -14.16 14.15
N ALA A 17 -24.09 -13.25 14.24
CA ALA A 17 -25.49 -13.60 14.48
C ALA A 17 -26.08 -14.40 13.30
N VAL A 18 -25.77 -14.02 12.06
CA VAL A 18 -26.19 -14.76 10.85
C VAL A 18 -25.56 -16.14 10.80
N LEU A 19 -24.26 -16.25 11.06
CA LEU A 19 -23.55 -17.54 11.11
C LEU A 19 -24.15 -18.51 12.15
N ASN A 20 -24.58 -17.99 13.29
CA ASN A 20 -25.23 -18.78 14.33
C ASN A 20 -26.66 -19.20 13.92
N ALA A 21 -27.39 -18.35 13.22
CA ALA A 21 -28.77 -18.62 12.77
C ALA A 21 -28.82 -19.70 11.67
N ASP A 22 -27.83 -19.74 10.78
CA ASP A 22 -27.74 -20.69 9.67
C ASP A 22 -27.26 -22.08 10.07
N GLY A 23 -27.14 -22.37 11.37
CA GLY A 23 -26.75 -23.70 11.88
C GLY A 23 -25.23 -23.97 11.90
N HIS A 24 -24.43 -22.98 11.56
CA HIS A 24 -22.96 -23.06 11.59
C HIS A 24 -22.35 -22.74 12.97
N GLY A 25 -23.17 -22.69 14.03
CA GLY A 25 -22.75 -22.43 15.40
C GLY A 25 -21.79 -23.47 16.00
N ASN A 26 -21.66 -24.65 15.37
CA ASN A 26 -20.77 -25.74 15.80
C ASN A 26 -19.39 -25.74 15.11
N LEU A 27 -19.08 -24.72 14.32
CA LEU A 27 -17.75 -24.61 13.70
C LEU A 27 -16.67 -24.38 14.76
N PRO A 28 -15.45 -24.93 14.57
CA PRO A 28 -14.30 -24.56 15.39
C PRO A 28 -14.10 -23.04 15.39
N GLU A 29 -13.66 -22.47 16.51
CA GLU A 29 -13.49 -21.03 16.67
C GLU A 29 -12.57 -20.42 15.60
N CYS A 30 -11.49 -21.14 15.23
CA CYS A 30 -10.57 -20.72 14.16
C CYS A 30 -11.25 -20.58 12.79
N ASP A 31 -12.11 -21.54 12.43
CA ASP A 31 -12.82 -21.51 11.14
C ASP A 31 -13.89 -20.40 11.13
N ARG A 32 -14.52 -20.20 12.27
CA ARG A 32 -15.50 -19.14 12.48
C ARG A 32 -14.88 -17.74 12.34
N GLU A 33 -13.73 -17.52 12.97
CA GLU A 33 -13.00 -16.25 12.84
C GLU A 33 -12.54 -15.99 11.40
N LEU A 34 -12.10 -17.04 10.69
CA LEU A 34 -11.74 -16.94 9.26
C LEU A 34 -12.94 -16.51 8.42
N ILE A 35 -14.08 -17.19 8.55
CA ILE A 35 -15.29 -16.87 7.79
C ILE A 35 -15.79 -15.46 8.09
N VAL A 36 -15.83 -15.08 9.38
CA VAL A 36 -16.22 -13.71 9.77
C VAL A 36 -15.27 -12.68 9.18
N GLY A 37 -13.96 -12.97 9.18
CA GLY A 37 -12.94 -12.12 8.57
C GLY A 37 -13.15 -11.94 7.07
N GLU A 38 -13.33 -13.04 6.33
CA GLU A 38 -13.58 -13.03 4.89
C GLU A 38 -14.85 -12.24 4.52
N VAL A 39 -15.94 -12.48 5.24
CA VAL A 39 -17.20 -11.75 5.01
C VAL A 39 -17.04 -10.25 5.29
N LEU A 40 -16.34 -9.88 6.35
CA LEU A 40 -16.06 -8.47 6.66
C LEU A 40 -15.15 -7.83 5.61
N ASP A 41 -14.18 -8.56 5.09
CA ASP A 41 -13.32 -8.10 4.00
C ASP A 41 -14.11 -7.88 2.71
N ASP A 42 -15.06 -8.75 2.42
CA ASP A 42 -15.94 -8.62 1.28
C ASP A 42 -16.96 -7.49 1.42
N VAL A 43 -17.45 -7.22 2.62
CA VAL A 43 -18.50 -6.20 2.84
C VAL A 43 -17.92 -4.80 3.01
N VAL A 44 -16.86 -4.65 3.79
CA VAL A 44 -16.30 -3.35 4.20
C VAL A 44 -14.92 -3.11 3.61
N GLY A 45 -14.15 -4.17 3.40
CA GLY A 45 -12.79 -4.13 2.90
C GLY A 45 -12.68 -4.15 1.38
N LEU A 46 -11.51 -4.54 0.90
CA LEU A 46 -11.21 -4.73 -0.52
C LEU A 46 -11.29 -6.20 -0.93
N GLY A 47 -12.18 -6.95 -0.28
CA GLY A 47 -12.40 -8.38 -0.56
C GLY A 47 -11.12 -9.20 -0.38
N PRO A 48 -10.87 -10.15 -1.30
CA PRO A 48 -9.73 -11.06 -1.22
C PRO A 48 -8.36 -10.37 -1.25
N LEU A 49 -8.29 -9.09 -1.61
CA LEU A 49 -7.03 -8.32 -1.60
C LEU A 49 -6.68 -7.77 -0.21
N GLN A 50 -7.62 -7.79 0.74
CA GLN A 50 -7.41 -7.18 2.06
C GLN A 50 -6.23 -7.79 2.82
N PRO A 51 -6.06 -9.12 2.91
CA PRO A 51 -4.93 -9.73 3.60
C PRO A 51 -3.57 -9.35 3.00
N LEU A 52 -3.49 -9.20 1.67
CA LEU A 52 -2.28 -8.77 0.96
C LEU A 52 -1.96 -7.30 1.22
N LEU A 53 -2.99 -6.47 1.41
CA LEU A 53 -2.82 -5.07 1.74
C LEU A 53 -2.38 -4.86 3.19
N GLU A 54 -2.77 -5.74 4.09
CA GLU A 54 -2.38 -5.71 5.51
C GLU A 54 -0.98 -6.29 5.75
N ASP A 55 -0.49 -7.19 4.87
CA ASP A 55 0.86 -7.76 4.97
C ASP A 55 1.93 -6.74 4.56
N ASP A 56 2.65 -6.18 5.52
CA ASP A 56 3.74 -5.20 5.30
C ASP A 56 4.92 -5.74 4.47
N SER A 57 5.03 -7.05 4.32
CA SER A 57 6.06 -7.67 3.49
C SER A 57 5.76 -7.58 2.00
N VAL A 58 4.48 -7.43 1.62
CA VAL A 58 4.01 -7.28 0.25
C VAL A 58 4.24 -5.83 -0.21
N THR A 59 4.91 -5.66 -1.33
CA THR A 59 5.24 -4.35 -1.91
C THR A 59 4.34 -3.96 -3.07
N GLU A 60 3.90 -4.93 -3.87
CA GLU A 60 3.04 -4.70 -5.02
C GLU A 60 2.04 -5.85 -5.17
N ILE A 61 0.81 -5.54 -5.60
CA ILE A 61 -0.26 -6.51 -5.89
C ILE A 61 -0.72 -6.24 -7.33
N MET A 62 -0.78 -7.28 -8.13
CA MET A 62 -1.17 -7.23 -9.54
C MET A 62 -2.29 -8.23 -9.80
N VAL A 63 -3.42 -7.73 -10.23
CA VAL A 63 -4.58 -8.51 -10.68
C VAL A 63 -4.67 -8.33 -12.19
N ASN A 64 -4.60 -9.41 -12.95
CA ASN A 64 -4.72 -9.42 -14.40
C ASN A 64 -5.89 -10.35 -14.77
N GLY A 65 -7.11 -9.82 -14.72
CA GLY A 65 -8.32 -10.62 -14.84
C GLY A 65 -8.53 -11.54 -13.63
N MET A 66 -9.40 -12.53 -13.78
CA MET A 66 -9.76 -13.45 -12.69
C MET A 66 -8.69 -14.50 -12.39
N ASP A 67 -7.96 -14.95 -13.42
CA ASP A 67 -7.11 -16.13 -13.34
C ASP A 67 -5.67 -15.85 -12.92
N SER A 68 -5.23 -14.59 -13.01
CA SER A 68 -3.82 -14.23 -12.89
C SER A 68 -3.60 -13.15 -11.85
N VAL A 69 -3.51 -13.54 -10.59
CA VAL A 69 -3.16 -12.65 -9.48
C VAL A 69 -1.74 -12.92 -9.01
N PHE A 70 -0.96 -11.87 -8.86
CA PHE A 70 0.42 -11.91 -8.40
C PHE A 70 0.63 -10.91 -7.28
N PHE A 71 1.56 -11.21 -6.40
CA PHE A 71 2.08 -10.21 -5.45
C PHE A 71 3.60 -10.23 -5.44
N GLU A 72 4.19 -9.07 -5.12
CA GLU A 72 5.62 -8.93 -4.95
C GLU A 72 5.98 -8.90 -3.47
N ARG A 73 6.98 -9.69 -3.10
CA ARG A 73 7.58 -9.70 -1.76
C ARG A 73 9.10 -9.76 -1.88
N ALA A 74 9.78 -8.82 -1.25
CA ALA A 74 11.25 -8.72 -1.27
C ALA A 74 11.87 -8.64 -2.68
N GLY A 75 11.15 -8.12 -3.67
CA GLY A 75 11.60 -8.01 -5.06
C GLY A 75 11.36 -9.25 -5.92
N GLU A 76 10.69 -10.27 -5.38
CA GLU A 76 10.31 -11.48 -6.09
C GLU A 76 8.79 -11.55 -6.28
N LEU A 77 8.36 -12.05 -7.45
CA LEU A 77 6.95 -12.20 -7.81
C LEU A 77 6.45 -13.59 -7.47
N TYR A 78 5.32 -13.63 -6.78
CA TYR A 78 4.65 -14.88 -6.39
C TYR A 78 3.26 -14.94 -7.03
N PRO A 79 2.93 -16.02 -7.75
CA PRO A 79 1.58 -16.25 -8.25
C PRO A 79 0.67 -16.69 -7.10
N LEU A 80 -0.53 -16.13 -7.05
CA LEU A 80 -1.57 -16.50 -6.07
C LEU A 80 -2.65 -17.41 -6.68
N GLY A 81 -2.74 -17.47 -8.02
CA GLY A 81 -3.81 -18.15 -8.73
C GLY A 81 -5.11 -17.36 -8.78
N PRO A 82 -6.24 -18.01 -9.09
CA PRO A 82 -7.55 -17.35 -9.11
C PRO A 82 -7.95 -16.94 -7.70
N LEU A 83 -8.23 -15.65 -7.53
CA LEU A 83 -8.59 -15.04 -6.25
C LEU A 83 -10.02 -14.49 -6.27
N PHE A 84 -10.56 -14.29 -7.46
CA PHE A 84 -11.88 -13.72 -7.69
C PHE A 84 -12.79 -14.73 -8.39
N ASP A 85 -14.05 -14.79 -7.97
CA ASP A 85 -15.05 -15.68 -8.55
C ASP A 85 -15.67 -15.12 -9.83
N SER A 86 -15.62 -13.79 -10.00
CA SER A 86 -16.20 -13.10 -11.14
C SER A 86 -15.51 -11.77 -11.45
N GLU A 87 -15.61 -11.36 -12.71
CA GLU A 87 -15.15 -10.03 -13.14
C GLU A 87 -15.91 -8.89 -12.42
N GLU A 88 -17.17 -9.14 -12.06
CA GLU A 88 -17.99 -8.19 -11.28
C GLU A 88 -17.43 -7.97 -9.89
N GLN A 89 -16.90 -9.01 -9.24
CA GLN A 89 -16.24 -8.87 -7.93
C GLN A 89 -15.00 -7.97 -8.04
N ILE A 90 -14.18 -8.13 -9.08
CA ILE A 90 -13.05 -7.23 -9.34
C ILE A 90 -13.53 -5.79 -9.52
N ARG A 91 -14.60 -5.57 -10.27
CA ARG A 91 -15.16 -4.22 -10.49
C ARG A 91 -15.68 -3.59 -9.22
N ILE A 92 -16.34 -4.36 -8.36
CA ILE A 92 -16.80 -3.87 -7.05
C ILE A 92 -15.61 -3.41 -6.19
N VAL A 93 -14.54 -4.21 -6.15
CA VAL A 93 -13.31 -3.83 -5.44
C VAL A 93 -12.69 -2.57 -6.04
N VAL A 94 -12.62 -2.48 -7.37
CA VAL A 94 -12.14 -1.29 -8.08
C VAL A 94 -12.97 -0.06 -7.70
N ASP A 95 -14.30 -0.16 -7.75
CA ASP A 95 -15.18 0.96 -7.43
C ASP A 95 -15.02 1.40 -5.97
N ARG A 96 -14.83 0.49 -5.04
CA ARG A 96 -14.55 0.82 -3.64
C ARG A 96 -13.22 1.57 -3.47
N ILE A 97 -12.22 1.23 -4.27
CA ILE A 97 -10.91 1.90 -4.24
C ILE A 97 -10.99 3.31 -4.80
N ILE A 98 -11.69 3.50 -5.95
CA ILE A 98 -11.63 4.76 -6.70
C ILE A 98 -12.74 5.75 -6.35
N SER A 99 -13.93 5.28 -5.91
CA SER A 99 -15.08 6.13 -5.56
C SER A 99 -14.77 7.16 -4.46
N PRO A 100 -14.08 6.81 -3.36
CA PRO A 100 -13.72 7.77 -2.33
C PRO A 100 -12.79 8.89 -2.82
N LEU A 101 -12.09 8.65 -3.94
CA LEU A 101 -11.17 9.60 -4.57
C LEU A 101 -11.88 10.52 -5.57
N GLY A 102 -13.21 10.41 -5.70
CA GLY A 102 -14.02 11.16 -6.66
C GLY A 102 -13.71 10.80 -8.11
N ARG A 103 -13.16 9.61 -8.36
CA ARG A 103 -12.82 9.13 -9.71
C ARG A 103 -13.81 8.05 -10.14
N ARG A 104 -13.92 7.88 -11.45
CA ARG A 104 -14.69 6.81 -12.09
C ARG A 104 -13.89 6.19 -13.19
N VAL A 105 -14.12 4.91 -13.43
CA VAL A 105 -13.59 4.17 -14.56
C VAL A 105 -14.78 3.61 -15.34
N ASP A 106 -14.82 3.93 -16.63
CA ASP A 106 -15.88 3.48 -17.56
C ASP A 106 -15.30 3.19 -18.93
N GLU A 107 -16.11 2.67 -19.85
CA GLU A 107 -15.66 2.34 -21.21
C GLU A 107 -15.12 3.54 -22.00
N ARG A 108 -15.52 4.77 -21.64
CA ARG A 108 -15.04 6.01 -22.27
C ARG A 108 -13.71 6.46 -21.69
N SER A 109 -13.47 6.12 -20.42
CA SER A 109 -12.23 6.41 -19.71
C SER A 109 -11.76 5.13 -18.99
N PRO A 110 -11.26 4.14 -19.73
CA PRO A 110 -11.00 2.80 -19.19
C PRO A 110 -9.72 2.72 -18.35
N LEU A 111 -9.05 3.85 -18.11
CA LEU A 111 -7.76 3.91 -17.44
C LEU A 111 -7.79 4.94 -16.32
N VAL A 112 -7.52 4.49 -15.08
CA VAL A 112 -7.46 5.38 -13.91
C VAL A 112 -6.17 5.14 -13.15
N ASN A 113 -5.47 6.24 -12.87
CA ASN A 113 -4.37 6.30 -11.91
C ASN A 113 -4.83 7.07 -10.68
N ALA A 114 -4.68 6.47 -9.52
CA ALA A 114 -5.10 7.06 -8.26
C ALA A 114 -4.03 6.90 -7.18
N ARG A 115 -4.15 7.70 -6.12
CA ARG A 115 -3.36 7.57 -4.92
C ARG A 115 -4.28 7.51 -3.72
N LEU A 116 -4.21 6.43 -2.97
CA LEU A 116 -4.98 6.22 -1.76
C LEU A 116 -4.53 7.16 -0.63
N PRO A 117 -5.39 7.45 0.36
CA PRO A 117 -4.99 8.19 1.56
C PRO A 117 -3.82 7.55 2.32
N SER A 118 -3.71 6.22 2.28
CA SER A 118 -2.57 5.45 2.78
C SER A 118 -1.25 5.71 2.05
N GLY A 119 -1.27 6.48 0.95
CA GLY A 119 -0.11 6.75 0.11
C GLY A 119 0.10 5.74 -1.02
N TYR A 120 -0.61 4.62 -1.04
CA TYR A 120 -0.50 3.59 -2.07
C TYR A 120 -0.93 4.13 -3.43
N ARG A 121 -0.26 3.68 -4.48
CA ARG A 121 -0.62 4.02 -5.86
C ARG A 121 -1.42 2.88 -6.46
N VAL A 122 -2.55 3.23 -7.07
CA VAL A 122 -3.42 2.29 -7.75
C VAL A 122 -3.52 2.68 -9.20
N ASN A 123 -3.30 1.70 -10.08
CA ASN A 123 -3.58 1.79 -11.50
C ASN A 123 -4.67 0.78 -11.81
N VAL A 124 -5.70 1.22 -12.53
CA VAL A 124 -6.81 0.37 -12.98
C VAL A 124 -6.96 0.54 -14.47
N VAL A 125 -7.08 -0.58 -15.16
CA VAL A 125 -7.39 -0.64 -16.60
C VAL A 125 -8.52 -1.64 -16.79
N ILE A 126 -9.61 -1.20 -17.44
CA ILE A 126 -10.78 -2.04 -17.71
C ILE A 126 -10.92 -2.31 -19.21
N PRO A 127 -11.69 -3.31 -19.63
CA PRO A 127 -12.10 -3.44 -21.02
C PRO A 127 -12.79 -2.17 -21.54
N PRO A 128 -12.59 -1.74 -22.82
CA PRO A 128 -11.88 -2.46 -23.88
C PRO A 128 -10.34 -2.25 -23.92
N ALA A 129 -9.77 -1.45 -23.04
CA ALA A 129 -8.32 -1.20 -23.04
C ALA A 129 -7.53 -2.41 -22.49
N ALA A 130 -8.09 -3.15 -21.55
CA ALA A 130 -7.56 -4.42 -21.06
C ALA A 130 -8.24 -5.57 -21.85
N ILE A 131 -7.45 -6.40 -22.51
CA ILE A 131 -7.96 -7.49 -23.38
C ILE A 131 -8.37 -8.71 -22.54
N ASP A 132 -7.59 -9.03 -21.53
CA ASP A 132 -7.73 -10.24 -20.72
C ASP A 132 -8.58 -10.05 -19.44
N GLY A 133 -9.39 -8.98 -19.39
CA GLY A 133 -10.20 -8.63 -18.22
C GLY A 133 -9.66 -7.41 -17.48
N THR A 134 -10.29 -7.06 -16.37
CA THR A 134 -9.90 -5.90 -15.56
C THR A 134 -8.52 -6.10 -14.93
N CYS A 135 -7.61 -5.16 -15.19
CA CYS A 135 -6.28 -5.14 -14.58
C CYS A 135 -6.22 -4.12 -13.45
N VAL A 136 -5.74 -4.55 -12.29
CA VAL A 136 -5.53 -3.69 -11.12
C VAL A 136 -4.12 -3.86 -10.61
N THR A 137 -3.38 -2.77 -10.50
CA THR A 137 -2.06 -2.79 -9.87
C THR A 137 -2.07 -1.86 -8.67
N ILE A 138 -1.75 -2.40 -7.50
CA ILE A 138 -1.65 -1.64 -6.25
C ILE A 138 -0.20 -1.68 -5.79
N ARG A 139 0.47 -0.54 -5.82
CA ARG A 139 1.83 -0.41 -5.32
C ARG A 139 1.81 0.24 -3.95
N LYS A 140 2.24 -0.52 -2.95
CA LYS A 140 2.32 -0.05 -1.57
C LYS A 140 3.49 0.91 -1.39
N PHE A 141 3.32 1.85 -0.49
CA PHE A 141 4.43 2.72 -0.09
C PHE A 141 5.20 2.01 1.02
N SER A 142 6.46 1.70 0.77
CA SER A 142 7.31 1.07 1.78
C SER A 142 7.91 2.14 2.68
N ASP A 143 7.54 2.15 3.95
CA ASP A 143 8.16 2.98 4.99
C ASP A 143 9.51 2.43 5.48
N ARG A 144 10.00 1.35 4.86
CA ARG A 144 11.26 0.67 5.26
C ARG A 144 12.48 1.58 5.20
N ILE A 145 12.45 2.62 4.35
CA ILE A 145 13.53 3.58 4.23
C ILE A 145 12.95 4.97 4.48
N SER A 146 12.83 5.34 5.74
CA SER A 146 12.30 6.64 6.17
C SER A 146 13.40 7.66 6.51
N SER A 147 14.66 7.23 6.63
CA SER A 147 15.76 8.09 7.07
C SER A 147 17.04 7.91 6.24
N LEU A 148 17.85 8.98 6.18
CA LEU A 148 19.18 8.95 5.57
C LEU A 148 20.13 7.99 6.32
N ASP A 149 19.96 7.88 7.63
CA ASP A 149 20.78 6.99 8.45
C ASP A 149 20.53 5.52 8.10
N GLU A 150 19.32 5.19 7.70
CA GLU A 150 18.94 3.86 7.25
C GLU A 150 19.56 3.51 5.89
N LEU A 151 19.58 4.47 4.96
CA LEU A 151 20.30 4.32 3.68
C LEU A 151 21.81 4.10 3.88
N VAL A 152 22.39 4.77 4.89
CA VAL A 152 23.80 4.57 5.25
C VAL A 152 24.00 3.17 5.82
N ARG A 153 23.10 2.70 6.70
CA ARG A 153 23.17 1.36 7.29
C ARG A 153 23.05 0.25 6.24
N LEU A 154 22.18 0.46 5.23
CA LEU A 154 22.00 -0.46 4.11
C LEU A 154 23.14 -0.40 3.07
N GLY A 155 24.14 0.47 3.26
CA GLY A 155 25.26 0.63 2.32
C GLY A 155 24.89 1.33 1.01
N SER A 156 23.64 1.80 0.86
CA SER A 156 23.16 2.49 -0.33
C SER A 156 23.70 3.93 -0.42
N LEU A 157 24.12 4.49 0.70
CA LEU A 157 24.62 5.86 0.79
C LEU A 157 25.85 5.92 1.70
N PRO A 158 26.98 6.50 1.24
CA PRO A 158 28.12 6.78 2.12
C PRO A 158 27.74 7.81 3.20
N SER A 159 28.24 7.62 4.42
CA SER A 159 27.94 8.49 5.58
C SER A 159 28.29 9.96 5.35
N TRP A 160 29.38 10.24 4.64
CA TRP A 160 29.78 11.61 4.29
C TRP A 160 28.78 12.28 3.35
N TYR A 161 28.13 11.53 2.44
CA TYR A 161 27.18 12.06 1.50
C TYR A 161 25.82 12.33 2.18
N ALA A 162 25.40 11.47 3.12
CA ALA A 162 24.24 11.71 3.96
C ALA A 162 24.35 13.05 4.74
N GLY A 163 25.55 13.35 5.26
CA GLY A 163 25.83 14.64 5.90
C GLY A 163 25.66 15.83 4.95
N LEU A 164 26.12 15.73 3.71
CA LEU A 164 25.93 16.77 2.69
C LEU A 164 24.46 16.97 2.31
N LEU A 165 23.71 15.90 2.15
CA LEU A 165 22.27 15.96 1.85
C LEU A 165 21.50 16.62 2.99
N SER A 166 21.77 16.27 4.24
CA SER A 166 21.17 16.90 5.42
C SER A 166 21.42 18.41 5.45
N CYS A 167 22.63 18.85 5.20
CA CYS A 167 22.98 20.28 5.14
C CYS A 167 22.27 21.01 3.99
N ARG A 168 22.12 20.38 2.81
CA ARG A 168 21.45 21.00 1.66
C ARG A 168 19.92 21.05 1.82
N MET A 169 19.27 20.03 2.37
CA MET A 169 17.83 20.05 2.63
C MET A 169 17.39 21.18 3.57
N TRP A 170 18.17 21.47 4.60
CA TRP A 170 17.89 22.61 5.49
C TRP A 170 18.01 23.97 4.78
N ARG A 171 18.93 24.08 3.83
CA ARG A 171 19.14 25.32 3.04
C ARG A 171 17.98 25.60 2.07
N TRP A 172 17.29 24.56 1.59
CA TRP A 172 16.20 24.70 0.62
C TRP A 172 14.86 25.11 1.26
N ARG A 173 14.65 24.83 2.54
CA ARG A 173 13.42 25.17 3.27
C ARG A 173 13.31 26.63 3.72
N GLY A 174 14.15 27.54 3.26
CA GLY A 174 14.02 28.98 3.54
C GLY A 174 14.44 29.46 4.94
N GLU A 175 14.87 28.54 5.82
CA GLU A 175 15.38 28.90 7.17
C GLU A 175 16.88 29.22 7.16
N ARG A 176 17.31 30.10 6.24
CA ARG A 176 18.73 30.44 6.02
C ARG A 176 19.46 31.00 7.27
N ALA A 177 18.74 31.58 8.18
CA ALA A 177 19.35 32.21 9.36
C ALA A 177 19.61 31.24 10.53
N ARG A 178 18.79 30.16 10.67
CA ARG A 178 18.94 29.15 11.75
C ARG A 178 19.85 28.01 11.35
N ALA A 179 19.91 27.65 10.06
CA ALA A 179 20.75 26.58 9.55
C ALA A 179 22.26 26.89 9.69
N ARG A 180 22.70 28.15 9.54
CA ARG A 180 24.11 28.52 9.71
C ARG A 180 24.65 28.22 11.11
N ARG A 181 23.81 28.36 12.17
CA ARG A 181 24.25 28.08 13.55
C ARG A 181 24.22 26.59 13.92
N ARG A 182 23.36 25.77 13.29
CA ARG A 182 23.30 24.34 13.56
C ARG A 182 24.26 23.53 12.73
N CYS A 183 24.62 23.99 11.53
CA CYS A 183 25.60 23.32 10.69
C CYS A 183 27.04 23.47 11.24
N SER A 184 27.36 24.60 11.91
CA SER A 184 28.68 24.80 12.53
C SER A 184 28.94 23.91 13.75
N THR A 185 27.86 23.43 14.41
CA THR A 185 27.97 22.57 15.62
C THR A 185 27.84 21.07 15.35
N ARG A 186 27.44 20.65 14.14
CA ARG A 186 27.28 19.23 13.78
C ARG A 186 28.12 18.76 12.60
N CYS A 187 28.84 19.63 11.89
CA CYS A 187 29.86 19.18 10.96
C CYS A 187 31.11 18.80 11.76
N PRO A 188 31.51 17.51 11.80
CA PRO A 188 32.81 17.17 12.34
C PRO A 188 33.85 17.91 11.48
N ALA A 189 34.74 18.64 12.12
CA ALA A 189 35.86 19.43 11.55
C ALA A 189 36.88 18.56 10.82
N ARG A 190 36.48 17.83 9.79
CA ARG A 190 37.35 16.93 8.99
C ARG A 190 37.25 17.17 7.49
N PHE A 191 36.96 18.39 7.09
CA PHE A 191 37.15 18.81 5.70
C PHE A 191 38.13 19.99 5.62
N GLN A 192 39.27 19.85 6.27
CA GLN A 192 40.43 20.64 5.87
C GLN A 192 41.06 19.96 4.66
N ARG A 193 40.97 20.65 3.52
CA ARG A 193 41.74 20.31 2.33
C ARG A 193 43.23 20.09 2.73
N LYS A 194 43.74 18.92 2.52
CA LYS A 194 45.15 18.77 2.24
C LYS A 194 45.40 19.30 0.83
N SER A 195 45.64 20.60 0.73
CA SER A 195 46.38 21.19 -0.37
C SER A 195 47.85 21.05 0.01
N GLY A 196 48.51 20.17 -0.67
CA GLY A 196 49.96 19.99 -0.48
C GLY A 196 50.48 18.93 -1.43
N LEU A 197 51.11 19.42 -2.51
CA LEU A 197 51.93 18.80 -3.56
C LEU A 197 51.18 18.16 -4.69
#